data_d4510083b4efd282a163055870c951c5
#
_entry.id   d4510083b4efd282a163055870c951c5
#
_cell.length_a   1.000
_cell.length_b   1.000
_cell.length_c   1.000
_cell.angle_alpha   90.00
_cell.angle_beta   90.00
_cell.angle_gamma   90.00
#
_symmetry.space_group_name_H-M   'P 1'
#
loop_
_entity.id
_entity.type
_entity.pdbx_description
1 polymer ?
#
loop_
_entity_poly.entity_id
_entity_poly.type
_entity_poly.pdbx_seq_one_letter_code
_entity_poly.pdbx_strand_id
1 'polypeptide(L)'
;MADIDLDFLARQMEHLLTEMQGMREEMGSIYAELNSMRAEMANMRDDMRSMRDEIRALSTTVLRMDGSVQSMAQELGAISGLLAEQSPPPP
;
A
#
# COMPACT_ATOMS: atom_id res chain seq x y z
N MET A 1 66.04 2.12 10.42
CA MET A 1 65.07 2.42 9.38
C MET A 1 64.07 1.31 9.17
N ALA A 2 64.47 0.04 9.11
CA ALA A 2 63.53 -1.08 8.99
C ALA A 2 62.57 -1.16 10.14
N ASP A 3 63.01 -0.87 11.39
CA ASP A 3 62.17 -0.92 12.58
C ASP A 3 61.05 0.16 12.54
N ILE A 4 61.38 1.36 12.04
CA ILE A 4 60.41 2.46 11.90
C ILE A 4 59.34 2.09 10.86
N ASP A 5 59.73 1.48 9.75
CA ASP A 5 58.86 1.06 8.68
C ASP A 5 57.90 -0.04 9.16
N LEU A 6 58.41 -1.00 9.97
CA LEU A 6 57.59 -2.08 10.56
C LEU A 6 56.59 -1.54 11.57
N ASP A 7 56.99 -0.60 12.41
CA ASP A 7 56.05 0.04 13.37
C ASP A 7 54.99 0.85 12.60
N PHE A 8 55.37 1.55 11.59
CA PHE A 8 54.45 2.29 10.78
C PHE A 8 53.43 1.37 10.09
N LEU A 9 53.92 0.27 9.51
CA LEU A 9 53.08 -0.71 8.85
C LEU A 9 52.12 -1.37 9.87
N ALA A 10 52.63 -1.71 11.06
CA ALA A 10 51.79 -2.29 12.10
C ALA A 10 50.66 -1.35 12.51
N ARG A 11 50.93 -0.07 12.67
CA ARG A 11 49.93 0.94 13.01
C ARG A 11 48.90 1.09 11.88
N GLN A 12 49.36 1.06 10.65
CA GLN A 12 48.47 1.13 9.49
C GLN A 12 47.56 -0.09 9.43
N MET A 13 48.08 -1.28 9.71
CA MET A 13 47.31 -2.50 9.76
C MET A 13 46.26 -2.47 10.87
N GLU A 14 46.61 -2.01 12.05
CA GLU A 14 45.68 -1.85 13.16
C GLU A 14 44.56 -0.88 12.79
N HIS A 15 44.93 0.21 12.18
CA HIS A 15 43.97 1.24 11.71
C HIS A 15 43.00 0.65 10.69
N LEU A 16 43.52 -0.09 9.71
CA LEU A 16 42.71 -0.77 8.70
C LEU A 16 41.76 -1.80 9.32
N LEU A 17 42.25 -2.59 10.29
CA LEU A 17 41.40 -3.57 10.96
C LEU A 17 40.27 -2.90 11.71
N THR A 18 40.57 -1.79 12.41
CA THR A 18 39.53 -1.00 13.09
C THR A 18 38.47 -0.47 12.13
N GLU A 19 38.92 0.06 11.01
CA GLU A 19 38.02 0.54 9.96
C GLU A 19 37.17 -0.59 9.38
N MET A 20 37.78 -1.75 9.15
CA MET A 20 37.05 -2.93 8.65
C MET A 20 35.99 -3.41 9.62
N GLN A 21 36.29 -3.39 10.93
CA GLN A 21 35.32 -3.74 11.96
C GLN A 21 34.13 -2.76 11.96
N GLY A 22 34.43 -1.46 11.85
CA GLY A 22 33.41 -0.44 11.74
C GLY A 22 32.53 -0.65 10.51
N MET A 23 33.13 -0.99 9.39
CA MET A 23 32.40 -1.28 8.15
C MET A 23 31.51 -2.52 8.30
N ARG A 24 31.98 -3.57 8.97
CA ARG A 24 31.17 -4.77 9.26
C ARG A 24 29.96 -4.43 10.11
N GLU A 25 30.15 -3.60 11.12
CA GLU A 25 29.05 -3.17 11.99
C GLU A 25 28.00 -2.38 11.19
N GLU A 26 28.47 -1.45 10.37
CA GLU A 26 27.58 -0.69 9.48
C GLU A 26 26.83 -1.59 8.50
N MET A 27 27.52 -2.56 7.91
CA MET A 27 26.89 -3.54 7.02
C MET A 27 25.83 -4.36 7.77
N GLY A 28 26.11 -4.75 9.00
CA GLY A 28 25.14 -5.46 9.83
C GLY A 28 23.88 -4.63 10.06
N SER A 29 24.04 -3.34 10.36
CA SER A 29 22.94 -2.41 10.52
C SER A 29 22.14 -2.26 9.23
N ILE A 30 22.81 -2.15 8.10
CA ILE A 30 22.17 -2.04 6.77
C ILE A 30 21.36 -3.30 6.48
N TYR A 31 21.90 -4.48 6.74
CA TYR A 31 21.18 -5.74 6.57
C TYR A 31 19.92 -5.79 7.43
N ALA A 32 20.03 -5.35 8.69
CA ALA A 32 18.88 -5.32 9.60
C ALA A 32 17.81 -4.38 9.09
N GLU A 33 18.19 -3.20 8.60
CA GLU A 33 17.27 -2.23 8.01
C GLU A 33 16.61 -2.79 6.74
N LEU A 34 17.39 -3.44 5.88
CA LEU A 34 16.86 -4.06 4.67
C LEU A 34 15.84 -5.15 4.98
N ASN A 35 16.09 -5.97 6.00
CA ASN A 35 15.15 -6.99 6.43
C ASN A 35 13.86 -6.37 6.97
N SER A 36 13.97 -5.29 7.74
CA SER A 36 12.80 -4.54 8.23
C SER A 36 12.01 -3.96 7.07
N MET A 37 12.68 -3.37 6.09
CA MET A 37 12.05 -2.81 4.91
C MET A 37 11.32 -3.89 4.10
N ARG A 38 11.91 -5.06 3.95
CA ARG A 38 11.26 -6.20 3.27
C ARG A 38 9.99 -6.63 3.98
N ALA A 39 10.05 -6.70 5.31
CA ALA A 39 8.87 -7.05 6.11
C ALA A 39 7.77 -6.00 5.96
N GLU A 40 8.12 -4.71 6.00
CA GLU A 40 7.19 -3.62 5.79
C GLU A 40 6.58 -3.66 4.38
N MET A 41 7.39 -3.94 3.37
CA MET A 41 6.91 -4.07 2.00
C MET A 41 5.94 -5.24 1.84
N ALA A 42 6.21 -6.36 2.48
CA ALA A 42 5.29 -7.51 2.48
C ALA A 42 3.95 -7.14 3.11
N ASN A 43 3.98 -6.43 4.24
CA ASN A 43 2.77 -5.94 4.90
C ASN A 43 2.01 -4.95 4.00
N MET A 44 2.73 -4.06 3.32
CA MET A 44 2.12 -3.12 2.38
C MET A 44 1.45 -3.84 1.21
N ARG A 45 2.06 -4.91 0.70
CA ARG A 45 1.45 -5.72 -0.36
C ARG A 45 0.15 -6.36 0.10
N ASP A 46 0.14 -6.90 1.33
CA ASP A 46 -1.04 -7.52 1.91
C ASP A 46 -2.14 -6.47 2.10
N ASP A 47 -1.79 -5.28 2.60
CA ASP A 47 -2.72 -4.18 2.76
C ASP A 47 -3.29 -3.74 1.40
N MET A 48 -2.46 -3.68 0.38
CA MET A 48 -2.90 -3.32 -0.97
C MET A 48 -3.87 -4.36 -1.54
N ARG A 49 -3.65 -5.65 -1.29
CA ARG A 49 -4.57 -6.71 -1.69
C ARG A 49 -5.92 -6.56 -0.99
N SER A 50 -5.89 -6.30 0.31
CA SER A 50 -7.10 -6.06 1.09
C SER A 50 -7.86 -4.85 0.57
N MET A 51 -7.16 -3.76 0.27
CA MET A 51 -7.75 -2.55 -0.31
C MET A 51 -8.36 -2.82 -1.67
N ARG A 52 -7.69 -3.62 -2.48
CA ARG A 52 -8.19 -4.00 -3.81
C ARG A 52 -9.48 -4.82 -3.70
N ASP A 53 -9.52 -5.75 -2.73
CA ASP A 53 -10.72 -6.56 -2.48
C ASP A 53 -11.86 -5.70 -1.98
N GLU A 54 -11.58 -4.74 -1.08
CA GLU A 54 -12.57 -3.78 -0.61
C GLU A 54 -13.12 -2.92 -1.73
N ILE A 55 -12.26 -2.44 -2.63
CA ILE A 55 -12.66 -1.66 -3.81
C ILE A 55 -13.58 -2.48 -4.71
N ARG A 56 -13.27 -3.75 -4.92
CA ARG A 56 -14.13 -4.65 -5.71
C ARG A 56 -15.50 -4.82 -5.05
N ALA A 57 -15.51 -5.02 -3.74
CA ALA A 57 -16.75 -5.16 -2.99
C ALA A 57 -17.58 -3.87 -3.05
N LEU A 58 -16.93 -2.71 -2.92
CA LEU A 58 -17.60 -1.41 -3.07
C LEU A 58 -18.15 -1.21 -4.48
N SER A 59 -17.39 -1.58 -5.51
CA SER A 59 -17.86 -1.49 -6.89
C SER A 59 -19.11 -2.35 -7.10
N THR A 60 -19.13 -3.56 -6.57
CA THR A 60 -20.29 -4.45 -6.64
C THR A 60 -21.49 -3.82 -5.93
N THR A 61 -21.26 -3.25 -4.74
CA THR A 61 -22.31 -2.58 -3.96
C THR A 61 -22.86 -1.37 -4.72
N VAL A 62 -22.00 -0.55 -5.32
CA VAL A 62 -22.41 0.61 -6.11
C VAL A 62 -23.24 0.18 -7.30
N LEU A 63 -22.84 -0.88 -8.01
CA LEU A 63 -23.61 -1.41 -9.14
C LEU A 63 -25.00 -1.91 -8.71
N ARG A 64 -25.09 -2.56 -7.56
CA ARG A 64 -26.39 -2.99 -7.01
C ARG A 64 -27.28 -1.79 -6.66
N MET A 65 -26.67 -0.77 -6.05
CA MET A 65 -27.40 0.46 -5.70
C MET A 65 -27.89 1.18 -6.97
N ASP A 66 -27.07 1.24 -8.00
CA ASP A 66 -27.45 1.83 -9.27
C ASP A 66 -28.63 1.09 -9.90
N GLY A 67 -28.59 -0.25 -9.90
CA GLY A 67 -29.69 -1.07 -10.36
C GLY A 67 -30.97 -0.86 -9.54
N SER A 68 -30.85 -0.75 -8.21
CA SER A 68 -31.97 -0.45 -7.32
C SER A 68 -32.57 0.93 -7.62
N VAL A 69 -31.74 1.93 -7.82
CA VAL A 69 -32.17 3.28 -8.15
C VAL A 69 -32.90 3.29 -9.48
N GLN A 70 -32.41 2.59 -10.50
CA GLN A 70 -33.05 2.46 -11.79
C GLN A 70 -34.41 1.78 -11.68
N SER A 71 -34.51 0.69 -10.90
CA SER A 71 -35.78 0.02 -10.63
C SER A 71 -36.78 0.92 -9.93
N MET A 72 -36.33 1.68 -8.95
CA MET A 72 -37.16 2.66 -8.25
C MET A 72 -37.63 3.75 -9.20
N ALA A 73 -36.78 4.23 -10.07
CA ALA A 73 -37.14 5.25 -11.08
C ALA A 73 -38.21 4.72 -12.03
N GLN A 74 -38.10 3.46 -12.46
CA GLN A 74 -39.11 2.80 -13.30
C GLN A 74 -40.44 2.65 -12.58
N GLU A 75 -40.42 2.22 -11.32
CA GLU A 75 -41.64 2.09 -10.51
C GLU A 75 -42.31 3.45 -10.31
N LEU A 76 -41.53 4.47 -9.99
CA LEU A 76 -42.06 5.83 -9.85
C LEU A 76 -42.65 6.35 -11.15
N GLY A 77 -42.02 6.06 -12.28
CA GLY A 77 -42.54 6.40 -13.61
C GLY A 77 -43.88 5.72 -13.88
N ALA A 78 -43.98 4.44 -13.56
CA ALA A 78 -45.22 3.67 -13.70
C ALA A 78 -46.33 4.21 -12.81
N ILE A 79 -46.03 4.53 -11.55
CA ILE A 79 -46.98 5.12 -10.61
C ILE A 79 -47.44 6.48 -11.09
N SER A 80 -46.51 7.31 -11.56
CA SER A 80 -46.81 8.61 -12.09
C SER A 80 -47.74 8.52 -13.31
N GLY A 81 -47.49 7.54 -14.20
CA GLY A 81 -48.35 7.28 -15.34
C GLY A 81 -49.78 6.87 -14.95
N LEU A 82 -49.89 5.98 -13.96
CA LEU A 82 -51.18 5.55 -13.45
C LEU A 82 -51.95 6.69 -12.80
N LEU A 83 -51.26 7.54 -12.04
CA LEU A 83 -51.89 8.71 -11.44
C LEU A 83 -52.38 9.72 -12.52
N ALA A 84 -51.63 9.90 -13.59
CA ALA A 84 -52.02 10.74 -14.68
C ALA A 84 -53.29 10.22 -15.42
N GLU A 85 -53.39 8.89 -15.58
CA GLU A 85 -54.55 8.23 -16.18
C GLU A 85 -55.81 8.36 -15.32
N GLN A 86 -55.64 8.32 -14.00
CA GLN A 86 -56.75 8.43 -13.07
C GLN A 86 -57.15 9.86 -12.76
N SER A 87 -56.37 10.83 -13.19
CA SER A 87 -56.67 12.23 -13.00
C SER A 87 -57.92 12.59 -13.79
N PRO A 88 -58.94 13.20 -13.19
CA PRO A 88 -60.10 13.63 -13.99
C PRO A 88 -59.71 14.70 -15.00
N PRO A 89 -60.29 14.68 -16.18
CA PRO A 89 -60.01 15.72 -17.17
C PRO A 89 -60.47 17.08 -16.66
N PRO A 90 -59.77 18.16 -16.98
CA PRO A 90 -60.21 19.49 -16.56
C PRO A 90 -61.57 19.83 -17.16
N PRO A 91 -62.38 20.55 -16.42
CA PRO A 91 -63.73 20.93 -16.85
C PRO A 91 -63.73 21.84 -18.05
#